data_74ab2313e90dd144656ad2c40fac0313
#
_entry.id   74ab2313e90dd144656ad2c40fac0313
#
_cell.length_a   1.000
_cell.length_b   1.000
_cell.length_c   1.000
_cell.angle_alpha   90.00
_cell.angle_beta   90.00
_cell.angle_gamma   90.00
#
_symmetry.space_group_name_H-M   'P 1'
#
loop_
_entity.id
_entity.type
_entity.pdbx_description
1 polymer ?
#
loop_
_entity_poly.entity_id
_entity_poly.type
_entity_poly.pdbx_seq_one_letter_code
_entity_poly.pdbx_strand_id
1 'polypeptide(L)'
;MKLSELIADFEGLDDEEKLELLVELSDELPPTSKGHTADSQAESCRVQECQTPVYLWVDLVAGRVRLEADVPKKSPTVRGLVTLMVQGLADASPDEVAGIPDDVVGYLGLQKVLGMQRQQGFRGVVSRIKREVRKLADAAN
;
A
#
# COMPACT_ATOMS: atom_id res chain seq x y z
N MET A 1 1.26 -13.32 -8.28
CA MET A 1 1.35 -12.42 -7.11
C MET A 1 -0.05 -12.04 -6.65
N LYS A 2 -0.28 -12.02 -5.37
CA LYS A 2 -1.61 -11.71 -4.80
C LYS A 2 -2.16 -10.35 -5.23
N LEU A 3 -1.30 -9.38 -5.44
CA LEU A 3 -1.73 -8.05 -5.86
C LEU A 3 -2.51 -8.08 -7.17
N SER A 4 -2.06 -8.88 -8.13
CA SER A 4 -2.75 -9.03 -9.42
C SER A 4 -4.16 -9.58 -9.24
N GLU A 5 -4.33 -10.52 -8.32
CA GLU A 5 -5.63 -11.10 -8.02
C GLU A 5 -6.56 -10.07 -7.37
N LEU A 6 -6.02 -9.29 -6.43
CA LEU A 6 -6.79 -8.24 -5.75
C LEU A 6 -7.20 -7.12 -6.72
N ILE A 7 -6.31 -6.75 -7.63
CA ILE A 7 -6.63 -5.76 -8.67
C ILE A 7 -7.76 -6.30 -9.57
N ALA A 8 -7.71 -7.58 -9.92
CA ALA A 8 -8.73 -8.19 -10.75
C ALA A 8 -10.11 -8.14 -10.11
N ASP A 9 -10.19 -8.16 -8.78
CA ASP A 9 -11.47 -8.05 -8.06
C ASP A 9 -12.19 -6.72 -8.32
N PHE A 10 -11.46 -5.71 -8.76
CA PHE A 10 -12.06 -4.40 -9.11
C PHE A 10 -12.61 -4.35 -10.51
N GLU A 11 -12.25 -5.30 -11.38
CA GLU A 11 -12.70 -5.32 -12.76
C GLU A 11 -14.21 -5.54 -12.82
N GLY A 12 -14.87 -4.80 -13.69
CA GLY A 12 -16.31 -4.94 -13.89
C GLY A 12 -17.17 -4.25 -12.85
N LEU A 13 -16.58 -3.69 -11.81
CA LEU A 13 -17.32 -2.93 -10.80
C LEU A 13 -17.47 -1.47 -11.25
N ASP A 14 -18.59 -0.84 -10.88
CA ASP A 14 -18.74 0.59 -11.09
C ASP A 14 -18.00 1.36 -9.98
N ASP A 15 -17.96 2.69 -10.09
CA ASP A 15 -17.19 3.53 -9.17
C ASP A 15 -17.66 3.39 -7.72
N GLU A 16 -18.97 3.30 -7.49
CA GLU A 16 -19.52 3.13 -6.14
C GLU A 16 -19.13 1.79 -5.54
N GLU A 17 -19.24 0.73 -6.33
CA GLU A 17 -18.86 -0.63 -5.90
C GLU A 17 -17.36 -0.71 -5.58
N LYS A 18 -16.51 -0.02 -6.37
CA LYS A 18 -15.08 0.04 -6.11
C LYS A 18 -14.76 0.73 -4.78
N LEU A 19 -15.46 1.83 -4.50
CA LEU A 19 -15.28 2.52 -3.22
C LEU A 19 -15.73 1.66 -2.05
N GLU A 20 -16.84 0.94 -2.20
CA GLU A 20 -17.30 0.00 -1.19
C GLU A 20 -16.27 -1.10 -0.93
N LEU A 21 -15.66 -1.63 -1.98
CA LEU A 21 -14.62 -2.64 -1.84
C LEU A 21 -13.40 -2.09 -1.09
N LEU A 22 -13.01 -0.84 -1.36
CA LEU A 22 -11.92 -0.20 -0.62
C LEU A 22 -12.25 -0.06 0.86
N VAL A 23 -13.49 0.31 1.19
CA VAL A 23 -13.93 0.43 2.59
C VAL A 23 -13.88 -0.92 3.28
N GLU A 24 -14.31 -1.98 2.60
CA GLU A 24 -14.22 -3.34 3.14
C GLU A 24 -12.76 -3.72 3.39
N LEU A 25 -11.86 -3.43 2.43
CA LEU A 25 -10.44 -3.70 2.59
C LEU A 25 -9.86 -2.92 3.77
N SER A 26 -10.33 -1.70 4.01
CA SER A 26 -9.82 -0.88 5.11
C SER A 26 -10.01 -1.55 6.48
N ASP A 27 -11.05 -2.36 6.62
CA ASP A 27 -11.29 -3.09 7.86
C ASP A 27 -10.37 -4.31 8.01
N GLU A 28 -9.69 -4.69 6.95
CA GLU A 28 -8.81 -5.86 6.94
C GLU A 28 -7.34 -5.52 7.16
N LEU A 29 -6.99 -4.25 7.37
CA LEU A 29 -5.60 -3.89 7.61
C LEU A 29 -5.13 -4.53 8.91
N PRO A 30 -4.10 -5.40 8.86
CA PRO A 30 -3.64 -6.07 10.07
C PRO A 30 -3.04 -5.08 11.06
N PRO A 31 -3.13 -5.36 12.36
CA PRO A 31 -2.46 -4.53 13.35
C PRO A 31 -0.95 -4.61 13.17
N THR A 32 -0.26 -3.54 13.53
CA THR A 32 1.20 -3.49 13.43
C THR A 32 1.84 -4.28 14.56
N SER A 33 3.08 -4.72 14.32
CA SER A 33 3.88 -5.38 15.33
C SER A 33 4.23 -4.42 16.46
N LYS A 34 4.54 -4.98 17.63
CA LYS A 34 4.99 -4.20 18.78
C LYS A 34 6.19 -3.33 18.37
N GLY A 35 6.11 -2.04 18.66
CA GLY A 35 7.14 -1.07 18.27
C GLY A 35 6.89 -0.40 16.93
N HIS A 36 6.03 -0.93 16.09
CA HIS A 36 5.64 -0.31 14.82
C HIS A 36 4.36 0.50 15.03
N THR A 37 4.50 1.66 15.64
CA THR A 37 3.36 2.55 15.88
C THR A 37 3.71 3.96 15.41
N ALA A 38 2.69 4.77 15.16
CA ALA A 38 2.86 6.15 14.76
C ALA A 38 3.69 6.96 15.78
N ASP A 39 3.66 6.54 17.05
CA ASP A 39 4.39 7.24 18.11
C ASP A 39 5.86 6.87 18.18
N SER A 40 6.27 5.72 17.67
CA SER A 40 7.60 5.17 17.91
C SER A 40 8.65 5.54 16.86
N GLN A 41 8.30 5.77 15.60
CA GLN A 41 9.28 6.09 14.55
C GLN A 41 8.62 6.97 13.49
N ALA A 42 7.83 7.89 13.95
CA ALA A 42 6.84 8.57 13.14
C ALA A 42 7.41 9.17 11.84
N GLU A 43 8.42 10.02 11.96
CA GLU A 43 8.85 10.81 10.79
C GLU A 43 9.58 9.97 9.74
N SER A 44 10.41 9.02 10.17
CA SER A 44 11.18 8.20 9.22
C SER A 44 10.32 7.20 8.45
N CYS A 45 9.17 6.81 9.02
CA CYS A 45 8.29 5.82 8.41
C CYS A 45 7.08 6.44 7.73
N ARG A 46 6.87 7.75 7.87
CA ARG A 46 5.75 8.44 7.27
C ARG A 46 5.97 8.67 5.77
N VAL A 47 4.92 8.41 4.99
CA VAL A 47 4.91 8.75 3.56
C VAL A 47 4.58 10.23 3.42
N GLN A 48 5.58 11.03 3.08
CA GLN A 48 5.46 12.49 3.06
C GLN A 48 4.51 13.01 1.97
N GLU A 49 4.39 12.31 0.87
CA GLU A 49 3.56 12.71 -0.26
C GLU A 49 2.05 12.59 0.04
N CYS A 50 1.69 11.84 1.09
CA CYS A 50 0.30 11.60 1.44
C CYS A 50 -0.14 12.56 2.54
N GLN A 51 -1.27 13.26 2.34
CA GLN A 51 -1.83 14.15 3.38
C GLN A 51 -2.38 13.37 4.56
N THR A 52 -3.01 12.21 4.29
CA THR A 52 -3.39 11.27 5.33
C THR A 52 -2.11 10.74 5.98
N PRO A 53 -2.02 10.70 7.32
CA PRO A 53 -0.82 10.15 7.96
C PRO A 53 -0.69 8.65 7.69
N VAL A 54 0.12 8.28 6.72
CA VAL A 54 0.42 6.90 6.36
C VAL A 54 1.82 6.56 6.84
N TYR A 55 1.93 5.55 7.68
CA TYR A 55 3.21 5.05 8.17
C TYR A 55 3.43 3.65 7.62
N LEU A 56 4.62 3.40 7.08
CA LEU A 56 4.97 2.12 6.47
C LEU A 56 6.24 1.56 7.08
N TRP A 57 6.22 0.27 7.35
CA TRP A 57 7.40 -0.49 7.75
C TRP A 57 7.60 -1.61 6.73
N VAL A 58 8.72 -1.58 6.04
CA VAL A 58 9.05 -2.51 4.97
C VAL A 58 10.22 -3.38 5.42
N ASP A 59 10.10 -4.69 5.25
CA ASP A 59 11.15 -5.61 5.63
C ASP A 59 11.22 -6.77 4.63
N LEU A 60 12.34 -7.49 4.65
CA LEU A 60 12.51 -8.74 3.91
C LEU A 60 12.82 -9.84 4.92
N VAL A 61 12.02 -10.89 4.89
CA VAL A 61 12.22 -12.07 5.74
C VAL A 61 12.40 -13.26 4.80
N ALA A 62 13.57 -13.90 4.85
CA ALA A 62 13.92 -14.99 3.96
C ALA A 62 13.73 -14.62 2.47
N GLY A 63 14.08 -13.38 2.11
CA GLY A 63 13.97 -12.88 0.75
C GLY A 63 12.56 -12.52 0.31
N ARG A 64 11.59 -12.53 1.21
CA ARG A 64 10.19 -12.22 0.93
C ARG A 64 9.74 -10.95 1.62
N VAL A 65 8.89 -10.18 0.95
CA VAL A 65 8.43 -8.90 1.47
C VAL A 65 7.49 -9.08 2.66
N ARG A 66 7.75 -8.30 3.69
CA ARG A 66 6.86 -8.12 4.85
C ARG A 66 6.55 -6.64 4.95
N LEU A 67 5.29 -6.32 4.93
CA LEU A 67 4.82 -4.94 4.90
C LEU A 67 3.82 -4.73 6.03
N GLU A 68 4.05 -3.70 6.84
CA GLU A 68 3.10 -3.27 7.85
C GLU A 68 2.78 -1.81 7.63
N ALA A 69 1.59 -1.41 7.99
CA ALA A 69 1.15 -0.02 7.82
C ALA A 69 0.23 0.41 8.94
N ASP A 70 0.25 1.71 9.21
CA ASP A 70 -0.69 2.35 10.13
C ASP A 70 -1.33 3.52 9.39
N VAL A 71 -2.66 3.49 9.28
CA VAL A 71 -3.45 4.49 8.58
C VAL A 71 -4.71 4.76 9.41
N PRO A 72 -5.09 6.03 9.62
CA PRO A 72 -6.28 6.33 10.42
C PRO A 72 -7.56 5.70 9.86
N LYS A 73 -8.39 5.18 10.76
CA LYS A 73 -9.68 4.60 10.40
C LYS A 73 -10.64 5.61 9.78
N LYS A 74 -10.47 6.88 10.10
CA LYS A 74 -11.30 7.96 9.54
C LYS A 74 -10.99 8.24 8.07
N SER A 75 -9.99 7.62 7.50
CA SER A 75 -9.62 7.75 6.09
C SER A 75 -9.75 6.39 5.38
N PRO A 76 -10.96 5.86 5.25
CA PRO A 76 -11.17 4.48 4.78
C PRO A 76 -10.71 4.24 3.34
N THR A 77 -10.81 5.25 2.47
CA THR A 77 -10.37 5.09 1.08
C THR A 77 -8.86 4.88 1.00
N VAL A 78 -8.09 5.74 1.66
CA VAL A 78 -6.62 5.61 1.69
C VAL A 78 -6.22 4.35 2.45
N ARG A 79 -6.88 4.09 3.56
CA ARG A 79 -6.61 2.88 4.35
C ARG A 79 -6.87 1.61 3.53
N GLY A 80 -7.94 1.60 2.71
CA GLY A 80 -8.25 0.48 1.82
C GLY A 80 -7.17 0.29 0.75
N LEU A 81 -6.69 1.37 0.14
CA LEU A 81 -5.62 1.30 -0.85
C LEU A 81 -4.32 0.76 -0.24
N VAL A 82 -3.98 1.22 0.97
CA VAL A 82 -2.80 0.73 1.66
C VAL A 82 -2.95 -0.75 2.04
N THR A 83 -4.15 -1.13 2.49
CA THR A 83 -4.45 -2.55 2.80
C THR A 83 -4.27 -3.43 1.56
N LEU A 84 -4.71 -2.93 0.41
CA LEU A 84 -4.51 -3.62 -0.87
C LEU A 84 -3.03 -3.94 -1.10
N MET A 85 -2.16 -2.97 -0.84
CA MET A 85 -0.72 -3.16 -1.00
C MET A 85 -0.16 -4.13 0.05
N VAL A 86 -0.57 -4.00 1.30
CA VAL A 86 -0.11 -4.88 2.38
C VAL A 86 -0.47 -6.34 2.09
N GLN A 87 -1.70 -6.60 1.71
CA GLN A 87 -2.15 -7.95 1.38
C GLN A 87 -1.57 -8.44 0.06
N GLY A 88 -1.55 -7.57 -0.94
CA GLY A 88 -1.13 -7.94 -2.28
C GLY A 88 0.36 -8.25 -2.39
N LEU A 89 1.19 -7.62 -1.57
CA LEU A 89 2.64 -7.79 -1.61
C LEU A 89 3.16 -8.75 -0.54
N ALA A 90 2.28 -9.32 0.29
CA ALA A 90 2.71 -10.30 1.28
C ALA A 90 3.41 -11.47 0.58
N ASP A 91 4.60 -11.80 1.03
CA ASP A 91 5.45 -12.88 0.50
C ASP A 91 5.91 -12.68 -0.96
N ALA A 92 5.79 -11.48 -1.51
CA ALA A 92 6.29 -11.17 -2.84
C ALA A 92 7.83 -11.16 -2.84
N SER A 93 8.42 -11.43 -4.00
CA SER A 93 9.87 -11.27 -4.18
C SER A 93 10.20 -9.80 -4.50
N PRO A 94 11.45 -9.37 -4.28
CA PRO A 94 11.85 -8.02 -4.69
C PRO A 94 11.65 -7.76 -6.18
N ASP A 95 11.86 -8.74 -7.04
CA ASP A 95 11.65 -8.59 -8.48
C ASP A 95 10.19 -8.36 -8.82
N GLU A 96 9.29 -9.07 -8.14
CA GLU A 96 7.85 -8.86 -8.32
C GLU A 96 7.44 -7.44 -7.92
N VAL A 97 7.99 -6.94 -6.82
CA VAL A 97 7.71 -5.57 -6.36
C VAL A 97 8.26 -4.55 -7.36
N ALA A 98 9.46 -4.78 -7.89
CA ALA A 98 10.07 -3.87 -8.87
C ALA A 98 9.22 -3.76 -10.14
N GLY A 99 8.47 -4.79 -10.49
CA GLY A 99 7.61 -4.82 -11.68
C GLY A 99 6.26 -4.14 -11.50
N ILE A 100 5.91 -3.67 -10.30
CA ILE A 100 4.63 -3.00 -10.06
C ILE A 100 4.62 -1.64 -10.76
N PRO A 101 3.55 -1.31 -11.51
CA PRO A 101 3.45 0.03 -12.11
C PRO A 101 3.26 1.09 -11.02
N ASP A 102 3.81 2.27 -11.25
CA ASP A 102 3.63 3.38 -10.31
C ASP A 102 2.17 3.84 -10.25
N ASP A 103 1.42 3.65 -11.33
CA ASP A 103 0.02 4.06 -11.43
C ASP A 103 -0.93 2.90 -11.14
N VAL A 104 -0.88 2.35 -9.93
CA VAL A 104 -1.80 1.30 -9.50
C VAL A 104 -3.25 1.81 -9.53
N VAL A 105 -3.46 3.08 -9.19
CA VAL A 105 -4.81 3.69 -9.24
C VAL A 105 -5.42 3.57 -10.63
N GLY A 106 -4.63 3.78 -11.68
CA GLY A 106 -5.10 3.62 -13.05
C GLY A 106 -5.55 2.20 -13.35
N TYR A 107 -4.81 1.22 -12.87
CA TYR A 107 -5.19 -0.19 -13.05
C TYR A 107 -6.45 -0.55 -12.30
N LEU A 108 -6.73 0.12 -11.19
CA LEU A 108 -7.96 -0.10 -10.43
C LEU A 108 -9.15 0.64 -11.04
N GLY A 109 -8.89 1.59 -11.96
CA GLY A 109 -9.95 2.40 -12.54
C GLY A 109 -10.56 3.38 -11.55
N LEU A 110 -9.74 3.94 -10.66
CA LEU A 110 -10.20 4.81 -9.58
C LEU A 110 -9.84 6.28 -9.77
N GLN A 111 -9.30 6.66 -10.94
CA GLN A 111 -8.83 8.03 -11.18
C GLN A 111 -9.91 9.08 -10.94
N LYS A 112 -11.14 8.81 -11.37
CA LYS A 112 -12.24 9.77 -11.27
C LYS A 112 -12.72 9.97 -9.84
N VAL A 113 -12.65 8.92 -9.02
CA VAL A 113 -13.24 8.97 -7.68
C VAL A 113 -12.28 9.41 -6.59
N LEU A 114 -10.97 9.31 -6.83
CA LEU A 114 -9.97 9.64 -5.80
C LEU A 114 -9.56 11.12 -5.78
N GLY A 115 -9.57 11.78 -6.93
CA GLY A 115 -9.03 13.13 -7.05
C GLY A 115 -7.49 13.14 -7.07
N MET A 116 -6.93 14.26 -7.50
CA MET A 116 -5.50 14.40 -7.77
C MET A 116 -4.62 14.20 -6.54
N GLN A 117 -5.02 14.76 -5.41
CA GLN A 117 -4.20 14.67 -4.18
C GLN A 117 -4.05 13.25 -3.69
N ARG A 118 -5.16 12.49 -3.69
CA ARG A 118 -5.12 11.10 -3.25
C ARG A 118 -4.33 10.24 -4.22
N GLN A 119 -4.46 10.48 -5.51
CA GLN A 119 -3.68 9.77 -6.52
C GLN A 119 -2.19 10.01 -6.34
N GLN A 120 -1.77 11.25 -6.15
CA GLN A 120 -0.38 11.60 -5.90
C GLN A 120 0.14 11.01 -4.61
N GLY A 121 -0.67 11.08 -3.55
CA GLY A 121 -0.31 10.48 -2.26
C GLY A 121 -0.10 8.99 -2.37
N PHE A 122 -0.99 8.31 -3.07
CA PHE A 122 -0.86 6.85 -3.23
C PHE A 122 0.31 6.47 -4.14
N ARG A 123 0.62 7.27 -5.16
CA ARG A 123 1.86 7.07 -5.94
C ARG A 123 3.07 7.13 -5.03
N GLY A 124 3.07 8.06 -4.08
CA GLY A 124 4.12 8.16 -3.09
C GLY A 124 4.24 6.91 -2.24
N VAL A 125 3.12 6.31 -1.85
CA VAL A 125 3.10 5.04 -1.11
C VAL A 125 3.75 3.94 -1.95
N VAL A 126 3.33 3.78 -3.19
CA VAL A 126 3.88 2.74 -4.09
C VAL A 126 5.37 2.95 -4.33
N SER A 127 5.78 4.18 -4.63
CA SER A 127 7.19 4.52 -4.86
C SER A 127 8.03 4.23 -3.62
N ARG A 128 7.51 4.56 -2.43
CA ARG A 128 8.21 4.31 -1.17
C ARG A 128 8.43 2.82 -0.95
N ILE A 129 7.39 2.01 -1.17
CA ILE A 129 7.49 0.56 -1.02
C ILE A 129 8.55 0.01 -1.98
N LYS A 130 8.50 0.38 -3.26
CA LYS A 130 9.45 -0.10 -4.26
C LYS A 130 10.89 0.28 -3.89
N ARG A 131 11.09 1.52 -3.46
CA ARG A 131 12.43 2.00 -3.09
C ARG A 131 12.98 1.28 -1.87
N GLU A 132 12.15 1.09 -0.83
CA GLU A 132 12.61 0.43 0.39
C GLU A 132 12.91 -1.05 0.17
N VAL A 133 12.08 -1.74 -0.61
CA VAL A 133 12.32 -3.14 -0.95
C VAL A 133 13.63 -3.27 -1.73
N ARG A 134 13.88 -2.37 -2.68
CA ARG A 134 15.12 -2.38 -3.45
C ARG A 134 16.35 -2.18 -2.56
N LYS A 135 16.28 -1.23 -1.63
CA LYS A 135 17.39 -1.00 -0.70
C LYS A 135 17.69 -2.24 0.12
N LEU A 136 16.65 -2.89 0.64
CA LEU A 136 16.82 -4.10 1.45
C LEU A 136 17.37 -5.26 0.61
N ALA A 137 16.92 -5.42 -0.61
CA ALA A 137 17.40 -6.45 -1.51
C ALA A 137 18.87 -6.24 -1.86
N ASP A 138 19.28 -4.99 -2.15
CA ASP A 138 20.66 -4.65 -2.47
C ASP A 138 21.56 -4.86 -1.26
N ALA A 139 21.10 -4.57 -0.07
CA ALA A 139 21.86 -4.76 1.16
C ALA A 139 22.05 -6.24 1.51
N ALA A 140 21.16 -7.11 1.05
CA ALA A 140 21.23 -8.55 1.30
C ALA A 140 22.19 -9.28 0.36
N ASN A 141 22.63 -8.61 -0.70
CA ASN A 141 23.57 -9.21 -1.70
C ASN A 141 25.04 -8.91 -1.35
#